data_8eb69045e7b5ccad73bc203367495e14
#
_entry.id   8eb69045e7b5ccad73bc203367495e14
#
_cell.length_a   1.000
_cell.length_b   1.000
_cell.length_c   1.000
_cell.angle_alpha   90.00
_cell.angle_beta   90.00
_cell.angle_gamma   90.00
#
_symmetry.space_group_name_H-M   'P 1'
#
loop_
_entity.id
_entity.type
_entity.pdbx_description
1 polymer ?
#
loop_
_entity_poly.entity_id
_entity_poly.type
_entity_poly.pdbx_seq_one_letter_code
_entity_poly.pdbx_strand_id
1 'polypeptide(L)'
;MDKMCKLAMLLLALMMCWTLAACSGNTNTSGNGTAEDHANSNANLKEANASKIKPSPDEPAWKLDTTPITFDWYINFDWFTGKWGGNVVSDYITKKTGVSLNFIVPAGDASEKLNTMMSARSLPDFITLGSYEDSVQKMINGDMVLPLNDLAEQYDPYFFKVADPAKLGWYTQSDGNVYSYPNASSSPADYQKYGQLFTSNQTFVVRKDMYEALGKPDMSTPEGFLGALKAAKEKFPEVDGQPLIPIGLHEFTETGNYSLEEYLQNFLAIPQQKNGKLYDRRSDPTYLKWLKVFREANEDGLMPTDVYIDEKRLEKDEKISQGRYFAMLYQWSDFSEINQALYQKDPNKVYIAIDGPANDAHDAPTLAGNGVSGWTVTLISKNVKDKKRAIAFLSYLFSEEGNKDLFLGEKGVTYDTIDGKDQFLPKVMHLLNTDRQAFDSKYGGSYMYWMLMDTNMNLAWMTGMDAEPSKQIADWTRGKTISMSEFENLDPDPTTKEGIAEGKNTRLWAETLPKLLMSKSDAEFDQLFAEFMNTITKEPEYEAIVASRQAAYERNVQKLKSPLNQ
;
A
#
# COMPACT_ATOMS: atom_id res chain seq x y z
N MET A 1 19.84 44.20 23.91
CA MET A 1 20.40 43.01 23.19
C MET A 1 20.34 43.25 21.68
N ASP A 2 21.01 44.33 21.23
CA ASP A 2 20.80 44.77 19.83
C ASP A 2 22.06 45.41 19.23
N LYS A 3 23.22 44.90 19.54
CA LYS A 3 24.52 45.36 18.98
C LYS A 3 25.52 44.26 18.63
N MET A 4 25.16 42.98 18.74
CA MET A 4 26.07 41.87 18.41
C MET A 4 25.72 41.11 17.11
N CYS A 5 24.62 41.43 16.41
CA CYS A 5 24.22 40.75 15.16
C CYS A 5 24.65 41.45 13.86
N LYS A 6 25.34 42.62 13.94
CA LYS A 6 25.75 43.37 12.73
C LYS A 6 27.24 43.25 12.38
N LEU A 7 28.02 42.44 13.09
CA LEU A 7 29.47 42.29 12.84
C LEU A 7 29.84 40.94 12.17
N ALA A 8 28.89 40.04 11.92
CA ALA A 8 29.13 38.72 11.32
C ALA A 8 28.83 38.65 9.80
N MET A 9 28.35 39.72 9.18
CA MET A 9 28.02 39.76 7.75
C MET A 9 29.02 40.52 6.86
N LEU A 10 30.18 40.90 7.36
CA LEU A 10 31.16 41.66 6.56
C LEU A 10 32.50 40.95 6.34
N LEU A 11 32.62 39.66 6.60
CA LEU A 11 33.86 38.88 6.44
C LEU A 11 33.77 37.71 5.45
N LEU A 12 32.72 37.62 4.61
CA LEU A 12 32.57 36.55 3.60
C LEU A 12 32.57 37.05 2.16
N ALA A 13 33.01 38.27 1.90
CA ALA A 13 33.00 38.85 0.53
C ALA A 13 34.42 39.19 -0.01
N LEU A 14 35.46 38.50 0.41
CA LEU A 14 36.84 38.84 -0.03
C LEU A 14 37.73 37.59 -0.22
N MET A 15 37.25 36.56 -0.94
CA MET A 15 38.11 35.46 -1.43
C MET A 15 37.53 34.83 -2.70
N MET A 16 37.43 35.60 -3.78
CA MET A 16 37.27 35.09 -5.13
C MET A 16 37.95 36.05 -6.11
N CYS A 17 39.26 35.90 -6.30
CA CYS A 17 39.96 36.31 -7.50
C CYS A 17 41.40 35.80 -7.45
N TRP A 18 41.84 35.28 -8.55
CA TRP A 18 43.16 34.78 -8.99
C TRP A 18 43.19 33.24 -9.02
N THR A 19 43.28 32.57 -10.20
CA THR A 19 44.26 32.78 -11.28
C THR A 19 43.79 32.18 -12.59
N LEU A 20 43.87 32.97 -13.65
CA LEU A 20 43.98 32.54 -15.05
C LEU A 20 45.45 32.80 -15.46
N ALA A 21 46.11 31.80 -16.06
CA ALA A 21 47.15 31.93 -17.11
C ALA A 21 47.67 30.52 -17.40
N ALA A 22 47.33 29.91 -18.53
CA ALA A 22 48.04 29.95 -19.80
C ALA A 22 49.46 29.36 -19.74
N CYS A 23 49.76 28.27 -20.48
CA CYS A 23 50.45 28.36 -21.75
C CYS A 23 50.67 26.99 -22.38
N SER A 24 50.55 26.96 -23.68
CA SER A 24 50.86 25.92 -24.66
C SER A 24 52.32 25.48 -24.65
N GLY A 25 52.56 24.25 -25.05
CA GLY A 25 53.93 23.78 -25.37
C GLY A 25 53.87 22.40 -26.00
N ASN A 26 53.98 22.39 -27.31
CA ASN A 26 54.08 21.21 -28.16
C ASN A 26 55.56 20.75 -28.24
N THR A 27 55.86 19.48 -27.97
CA THR A 27 56.99 18.79 -28.59
C THR A 27 56.79 17.28 -28.62
N ASN A 28 56.88 16.72 -29.80
CA ASN A 28 57.02 15.31 -30.10
C ASN A 28 58.32 14.72 -29.53
N THR A 29 58.24 13.50 -28.99
CA THR A 29 59.28 12.48 -29.36
C THR A 29 58.75 11.06 -29.03
N SER A 30 59.08 10.16 -29.89
CA SER A 30 58.78 8.73 -30.00
C SER A 30 59.38 7.88 -28.86
N GLY A 31 58.72 6.79 -28.54
CA GLY A 31 59.42 5.61 -28.07
C GLY A 31 58.58 4.63 -27.20
N ASN A 32 58.21 3.49 -27.78
CA ASN A 32 58.00 2.13 -27.20
C ASN A 32 57.07 2.02 -25.97
N GLY A 33 55.94 1.40 -26.04
CA GLY A 33 55.69 0.02 -26.38
C GLY A 33 55.07 -0.76 -25.21
N THR A 34 53.83 -1.25 -25.36
CA THR A 34 53.25 -2.45 -24.72
C THR A 34 52.91 -2.41 -23.23
N ALA A 35 51.61 -2.19 -22.94
CA ALA A 35 50.80 -2.93 -21.92
C ALA A 35 49.34 -2.44 -21.77
N GLU A 36 48.93 -1.30 -22.38
CA GLU A 36 47.58 -0.76 -22.20
C GLU A 36 46.57 -1.09 -23.33
N ASP A 37 47.02 -1.59 -24.45
CA ASP A 37 46.13 -1.88 -25.61
C ASP A 37 45.30 -3.18 -25.44
N HIS A 38 45.66 -4.07 -24.53
CA HIS A 38 44.88 -5.31 -24.31
C HIS A 38 43.69 -5.15 -23.37
N ALA A 39 43.69 -4.16 -22.49
CA ALA A 39 42.55 -3.91 -21.58
C ALA A 39 41.44 -3.12 -22.29
N ASN A 40 41.81 -2.14 -23.12
CA ASN A 40 40.82 -1.35 -23.88
C ASN A 40 40.19 -2.12 -25.05
N SER A 41 40.93 -3.02 -25.67
CA SER A 41 40.39 -3.89 -26.74
C SER A 41 39.39 -4.93 -26.19
N ASN A 42 39.59 -5.43 -24.96
CA ASN A 42 38.65 -6.34 -24.33
C ASN A 42 37.39 -5.64 -23.78
N ALA A 43 37.46 -4.39 -23.35
CA ALA A 43 36.30 -3.59 -22.98
C ALA A 43 35.44 -3.25 -24.21
N ASN A 44 36.06 -2.77 -25.28
CA ASN A 44 35.37 -2.48 -26.54
C ASN A 44 34.82 -3.73 -27.24
N LEU A 45 35.45 -4.90 -27.09
CA LEU A 45 34.91 -6.18 -27.58
C LEU A 45 33.74 -6.70 -26.73
N LYS A 46 33.74 -6.43 -25.43
CA LYS A 46 32.59 -6.73 -24.55
C LYS A 46 31.40 -5.81 -24.82
N GLU A 47 31.61 -4.52 -24.99
CA GLU A 47 30.53 -3.58 -25.37
C GLU A 47 30.01 -3.86 -26.79
N ALA A 48 30.90 -4.14 -27.76
CA ALA A 48 30.50 -4.49 -29.12
C ALA A 48 29.77 -5.85 -29.21
N ASN A 49 30.04 -6.79 -28.31
CA ASN A 49 29.31 -8.06 -28.21
C ASN A 49 28.01 -7.95 -27.42
N ALA A 50 27.97 -7.14 -26.37
CA ALA A 50 26.74 -6.87 -25.62
C ALA A 50 25.66 -6.19 -26.50
N SER A 51 26.07 -5.37 -27.46
CA SER A 51 25.15 -4.72 -28.41
C SER A 51 24.64 -5.63 -29.55
N LYS A 52 25.10 -6.90 -29.65
CA LYS A 52 24.70 -7.87 -30.70
C LYS A 52 23.81 -8.98 -30.21
N ILE A 53 23.60 -9.13 -28.89
CA ILE A 53 22.70 -10.13 -28.37
C ILE A 53 21.26 -9.60 -28.51
N LYS A 54 20.48 -10.23 -29.40
CA LYS A 54 19.07 -9.89 -29.56
C LYS A 54 18.35 -10.30 -28.26
N PRO A 55 17.52 -9.42 -27.67
CA PRO A 55 16.72 -9.80 -26.50
C PRO A 55 15.91 -11.04 -26.78
N SER A 56 15.86 -11.95 -25.82
CA SER A 56 15.08 -13.20 -25.91
C SER A 56 14.01 -13.27 -24.83
N PRO A 57 12.78 -13.70 -25.14
CA PRO A 57 11.79 -13.91 -24.11
C PRO A 57 12.14 -15.06 -23.15
N ASP A 58 13.10 -15.91 -23.50
CA ASP A 58 13.51 -17.06 -22.70
C ASP A 58 14.71 -16.79 -21.79
N GLU A 59 15.43 -15.72 -22.02
CA GLU A 59 16.61 -15.35 -21.26
C GLU A 59 16.48 -13.92 -20.70
N PRO A 60 16.39 -13.77 -19.37
CA PRO A 60 16.19 -12.47 -18.76
C PRO A 60 17.42 -11.58 -18.91
N ALA A 61 17.22 -10.33 -19.38
CA ALA A 61 18.30 -9.39 -19.67
C ALA A 61 19.15 -9.01 -18.45
N TRP A 62 18.60 -9.10 -17.24
CA TRP A 62 19.34 -8.83 -16.00
C TRP A 62 20.47 -9.85 -15.71
N LYS A 63 20.44 -11.04 -16.33
CA LYS A 63 21.55 -12.03 -16.27
C LYS A 63 22.66 -11.74 -17.26
N LEU A 64 22.37 -10.96 -18.32
CA LEU A 64 23.31 -10.69 -19.41
C LEU A 64 24.23 -9.51 -19.12
N ASP A 65 23.78 -8.58 -18.27
CA ASP A 65 24.55 -7.39 -17.91
C ASP A 65 24.44 -7.12 -16.41
N THR A 66 25.52 -7.37 -15.69
CA THR A 66 25.65 -7.16 -14.24
C THR A 66 26.64 -6.06 -13.89
N THR A 67 26.95 -5.16 -14.86
CA THR A 67 27.81 -4.01 -14.57
C THR A 67 27.21 -3.13 -13.48
N PRO A 68 28.00 -2.62 -12.53
CA PRO A 68 27.45 -1.83 -11.43
C PRO A 68 26.72 -0.58 -11.92
N ILE A 69 25.49 -0.41 -11.44
CA ILE A 69 24.67 0.80 -11.63
C ILE A 69 23.89 1.09 -10.36
N THR A 70 23.71 2.37 -10.05
CA THR A 70 22.84 2.80 -8.95
C THR A 70 21.68 3.59 -9.52
N PHE A 71 20.45 3.14 -9.25
CA PHE A 71 19.24 3.87 -9.59
C PHE A 71 18.73 4.67 -8.40
N ASP A 72 18.25 5.89 -8.67
CA ASP A 72 17.50 6.69 -7.73
C ASP A 72 16.02 6.29 -7.81
N TRP A 73 15.44 5.89 -6.68
CA TRP A 73 14.06 5.43 -6.59
C TRP A 73 13.27 6.28 -5.61
N TYR A 74 12.32 7.06 -6.12
CA TYR A 74 11.43 7.84 -5.28
C TYR A 74 10.27 6.98 -4.80
N ILE A 75 10.07 6.95 -3.48
CA ILE A 75 8.94 6.30 -2.80
C ILE A 75 8.10 7.42 -2.18
N ASN A 76 6.87 7.62 -2.65
CA ASN A 76 6.00 8.75 -2.24
C ASN A 76 5.33 8.54 -0.88
N PHE A 77 6.03 7.93 0.08
CA PHE A 77 5.55 7.65 1.42
C PHE A 77 6.62 8.00 2.45
N ASP A 78 6.37 9.00 3.29
CA ASP A 78 7.32 9.52 4.30
C ASP A 78 7.67 8.52 5.40
N TRP A 79 6.79 7.55 5.62
CA TRP A 79 6.97 6.45 6.58
C TRP A 79 7.80 5.28 6.03
N PHE A 80 8.16 5.24 4.75
CA PHE A 80 9.02 4.19 4.20
C PHE A 80 10.44 4.31 4.76
N THR A 81 10.90 3.26 5.43
CA THR A 81 12.21 3.22 6.12
C THR A 81 13.22 2.26 5.50
N GLY A 82 12.86 1.58 4.40
CA GLY A 82 13.73 0.63 3.70
C GLY A 82 15.05 1.28 3.28
N LYS A 83 16.15 0.57 3.50
CA LYS A 83 17.50 0.98 3.12
C LYS A 83 18.12 -0.08 2.25
N TRP A 84 18.80 0.32 1.18
CA TRP A 84 19.53 -0.58 0.32
C TRP A 84 21.03 -0.54 0.66
N GLY A 85 21.64 -1.74 0.72
CA GLY A 85 23.04 -1.91 1.12
C GLY A 85 23.23 -2.13 2.62
N GLY A 86 24.24 -2.92 2.96
CA GLY A 86 24.61 -3.23 4.34
C GLY A 86 23.75 -4.31 5.02
N ASN A 87 22.91 -5.01 4.28
CA ASN A 87 22.19 -6.19 4.73
C ASN A 87 22.27 -7.31 3.69
N VAL A 88 22.05 -8.55 4.12
CA VAL A 88 22.24 -9.74 3.27
C VAL A 88 21.44 -9.68 1.99
N VAL A 89 20.16 -9.30 2.04
CA VAL A 89 19.26 -9.30 0.88
C VAL A 89 19.71 -8.30 -0.16
N SER A 90 19.89 -7.04 0.20
CA SER A 90 20.29 -6.00 -0.74
C SER A 90 21.68 -6.22 -1.33
N ASP A 91 22.63 -6.70 -0.52
CA ASP A 91 23.99 -6.99 -0.96
C ASP A 91 24.02 -8.20 -1.92
N TYR A 92 23.22 -9.23 -1.63
CA TYR A 92 23.05 -10.39 -2.50
C TYR A 92 22.46 -10.02 -3.85
N ILE A 93 21.37 -9.23 -3.86
CA ILE A 93 20.72 -8.78 -5.09
C ILE A 93 21.65 -7.87 -5.91
N THR A 94 22.36 -6.96 -5.24
CA THR A 94 23.35 -6.09 -5.91
C THR A 94 24.46 -6.92 -6.55
N LYS A 95 25.00 -7.92 -5.84
CA LYS A 95 26.00 -8.84 -6.40
C LYS A 95 25.46 -9.61 -7.61
N LYS A 96 24.21 -10.05 -7.55
CA LYS A 96 23.55 -10.86 -8.58
C LYS A 96 23.20 -10.08 -9.83
N THR A 97 22.70 -8.86 -9.69
CA THR A 97 22.16 -8.04 -10.77
C THR A 97 23.07 -6.88 -11.18
N GLY A 98 24.06 -6.52 -10.37
CA GLY A 98 24.83 -5.29 -10.52
C GLY A 98 24.06 -4.01 -10.14
N VAL A 99 22.79 -4.11 -9.73
CA VAL A 99 21.95 -2.95 -9.41
C VAL A 99 21.98 -2.65 -7.92
N SER A 100 22.24 -1.39 -7.59
CA SER A 100 22.04 -0.78 -6.27
C SER A 100 20.92 0.25 -6.35
N LEU A 101 20.24 0.50 -5.23
CA LEU A 101 19.17 1.49 -5.14
C LEU A 101 19.52 2.59 -4.14
N ASN A 102 19.16 3.81 -4.49
CA ASN A 102 19.16 4.97 -3.61
C ASN A 102 17.71 5.41 -3.41
N PHE A 103 17.11 5.08 -2.27
CA PHE A 103 15.73 5.47 -1.98
C PHE A 103 15.65 6.93 -1.58
N ILE A 104 14.72 7.64 -2.22
CA ILE A 104 14.38 9.02 -1.96
C ILE A 104 12.95 9.05 -1.42
N VAL A 105 12.76 9.52 -0.19
CA VAL A 105 11.45 9.66 0.43
C VAL A 105 11.14 11.13 0.69
N PRO A 106 9.87 11.56 0.74
CA PRO A 106 9.51 12.91 1.14
C PRO A 106 9.85 13.15 2.61
N ALA A 107 10.23 14.39 2.92
CA ALA A 107 10.32 14.85 4.29
C ALA A 107 9.18 15.85 4.51
N GLY A 108 8.05 15.36 5.02
CA GLY A 108 6.80 16.14 5.13
C GLY A 108 5.82 15.80 4.02
N ASP A 109 5.13 16.81 3.46
CA ASP A 109 4.10 16.60 2.43
C ASP A 109 4.68 15.93 1.16
N ALA A 110 4.22 14.70 0.92
CA ALA A 110 4.64 13.88 -0.20
C ALA A 110 4.24 14.50 -1.55
N SER A 111 3.05 15.10 -1.62
CA SER A 111 2.51 15.72 -2.82
C SER A 111 3.32 16.94 -3.24
N GLU A 112 3.78 17.77 -2.30
CA GLU A 112 4.57 18.96 -2.57
C GLU A 112 5.91 18.59 -3.21
N LYS A 113 6.61 17.59 -2.65
CA LYS A 113 7.90 17.15 -3.19
C LYS A 113 7.75 16.56 -4.58
N LEU A 114 6.77 15.69 -4.81
CA LEU A 114 6.52 15.09 -6.13
C LEU A 114 6.14 16.15 -7.16
N ASN A 115 5.25 17.07 -6.84
CA ASN A 115 4.85 18.18 -7.70
C ASN A 115 6.03 19.08 -8.09
N THR A 116 6.95 19.33 -7.14
CA THR A 116 8.18 20.09 -7.42
C THR A 116 9.07 19.36 -8.44
N MET A 117 9.29 18.05 -8.27
CA MET A 117 10.07 17.25 -9.22
C MET A 117 9.43 17.17 -10.59
N MET A 118 8.10 17.01 -10.67
CA MET A 118 7.34 17.02 -11.94
C MET A 118 7.47 18.37 -12.65
N SER A 119 7.29 19.47 -11.92
CA SER A 119 7.37 20.83 -12.46
C SER A 119 8.77 21.15 -12.98
N ALA A 120 9.81 20.70 -12.29
CA ALA A 120 11.20 20.85 -12.68
C ALA A 120 11.67 19.83 -13.74
N ARG A 121 10.81 18.86 -14.12
CA ARG A 121 11.16 17.71 -14.97
C ARG A 121 12.41 16.95 -14.50
N SER A 122 12.57 16.85 -13.18
CA SER A 122 13.71 16.23 -12.52
C SER A 122 13.32 14.95 -11.74
N LEU A 123 12.39 14.19 -12.30
CA LEU A 123 12.01 12.90 -11.73
C LEU A 123 13.22 11.95 -11.67
N PRO A 124 13.40 11.18 -10.59
CA PRO A 124 14.43 10.14 -10.49
C PRO A 124 14.18 8.97 -11.46
N ASP A 125 15.01 7.93 -11.39
CA ASP A 125 14.93 6.79 -12.34
C ASP A 125 13.61 6.02 -12.22
N PHE A 126 13.19 5.71 -10.99
CA PHE A 126 11.93 5.06 -10.68
C PHE A 126 11.07 5.91 -9.73
N ILE A 127 9.76 5.78 -9.87
CA ILE A 127 8.77 6.44 -9.00
C ILE A 127 7.75 5.40 -8.56
N THR A 128 7.56 5.26 -7.24
CA THR A 128 6.47 4.46 -6.65
C THR A 128 5.58 5.37 -5.82
N LEU A 129 4.27 5.32 -6.09
CA LEU A 129 3.25 6.13 -5.41
C LEU A 129 1.92 5.36 -5.38
N GLY A 130 0.91 5.89 -4.69
CA GLY A 130 -0.44 5.32 -4.67
C GLY A 130 -1.05 5.23 -6.07
N SER A 131 -1.65 4.10 -6.40
CA SER A 131 -2.28 3.87 -7.72
C SER A 131 -3.44 4.84 -7.98
N TYR A 132 -4.04 5.36 -6.92
CA TYR A 132 -5.17 6.30 -6.90
C TYR A 132 -4.74 7.78 -6.99
N GLU A 133 -3.43 8.06 -6.95
CA GLU A 133 -2.96 9.45 -6.97
C GLU A 133 -3.04 10.05 -8.38
N ASP A 134 -3.64 11.24 -8.51
CA ASP A 134 -3.71 12.01 -9.77
C ASP A 134 -2.35 12.21 -10.44
N SER A 135 -1.28 12.21 -9.66
CA SER A 135 0.08 12.38 -10.13
C SER A 135 0.50 11.29 -11.11
N VAL A 136 -0.07 10.08 -11.02
CA VAL A 136 0.17 9.01 -12.01
C VAL A 136 -0.25 9.48 -13.40
N GLN A 137 -1.49 9.92 -13.54
CA GLN A 137 -2.01 10.36 -14.84
C GLN A 137 -1.36 11.67 -15.31
N LYS A 138 -1.02 12.57 -14.39
CA LYS A 138 -0.28 13.80 -14.71
C LYS A 138 1.11 13.50 -15.30
N MET A 139 1.82 12.52 -14.78
CA MET A 139 3.13 12.10 -15.32
C MET A 139 3.00 11.46 -16.70
N ILE A 140 1.98 10.63 -16.91
CA ILE A 140 1.68 10.00 -18.21
C ILE A 140 1.34 11.08 -19.25
N ASN A 141 0.35 11.91 -18.99
CA ASN A 141 -0.13 12.97 -19.89
C ASN A 141 0.94 14.04 -20.14
N GLY A 142 1.80 14.28 -19.15
CA GLY A 142 2.91 15.23 -19.22
C GLY A 142 4.15 14.68 -19.94
N ASP A 143 4.09 13.44 -20.48
CA ASP A 143 5.20 12.80 -21.18
C ASP A 143 6.47 12.73 -20.32
N MET A 144 6.32 12.37 -19.02
CA MET A 144 7.40 12.33 -18.03
C MET A 144 7.91 10.90 -17.74
N VAL A 145 7.16 9.89 -18.17
CA VAL A 145 7.44 8.47 -17.92
C VAL A 145 7.46 7.68 -19.24
N LEU A 146 8.05 6.49 -19.20
CA LEU A 146 8.26 5.63 -20.37
C LEU A 146 7.24 4.49 -20.39
N PRO A 147 6.75 4.08 -21.58
CA PRO A 147 5.95 2.86 -21.73
C PRO A 147 6.79 1.62 -21.38
N LEU A 148 6.32 0.83 -20.42
CA LEU A 148 6.98 -0.39 -19.98
C LEU A 148 6.97 -1.47 -21.06
N ASN A 149 5.86 -1.59 -21.82
CA ASN A 149 5.75 -2.53 -22.94
C ASN A 149 6.77 -2.24 -24.04
N ASP A 150 6.96 -0.97 -24.43
CA ASP A 150 7.96 -0.60 -25.44
C ASP A 150 9.38 -0.91 -24.98
N LEU A 151 9.68 -0.60 -23.70
CA LEU A 151 10.98 -0.92 -23.12
C LEU A 151 11.21 -2.43 -23.07
N ALA A 152 10.18 -3.19 -22.71
CA ALA A 152 10.23 -4.65 -22.65
C ALA A 152 10.47 -5.26 -24.04
N GLU A 153 9.71 -4.86 -25.05
CA GLU A 153 9.86 -5.34 -26.43
C GLU A 153 11.27 -5.04 -26.96
N GLN A 154 11.80 -3.87 -26.66
CA GLN A 154 13.09 -3.43 -27.17
C GLN A 154 14.27 -4.06 -26.43
N TYR A 155 14.18 -4.21 -25.11
CA TYR A 155 15.35 -4.51 -24.27
C TYR A 155 15.24 -5.79 -23.45
N ASP A 156 14.05 -6.23 -23.04
CA ASP A 156 13.85 -7.43 -22.20
C ASP A 156 12.47 -8.07 -22.38
N PRO A 157 12.23 -8.81 -23.49
CA PRO A 157 10.96 -9.49 -23.71
C PRO A 157 10.59 -10.53 -22.63
N TYR A 158 11.51 -10.93 -21.76
CA TYR A 158 11.26 -11.77 -20.60
C TYR A 158 10.27 -11.12 -19.62
N PHE A 159 10.16 -9.80 -19.62
CA PHE A 159 9.16 -9.04 -18.87
C PHE A 159 7.75 -9.61 -19.05
N PHE A 160 7.34 -9.93 -20.28
CA PHE A 160 6.00 -10.47 -20.56
C PHE A 160 5.77 -11.90 -20.07
N LYS A 161 6.82 -12.62 -19.65
CA LYS A 161 6.70 -13.92 -18.97
C LYS A 161 6.44 -13.80 -17.49
N VAL A 162 6.90 -12.72 -16.88
CA VAL A 162 6.88 -12.54 -15.42
C VAL A 162 5.85 -11.51 -14.96
N ALA A 163 5.50 -10.55 -15.80
CA ALA A 163 4.41 -9.62 -15.53
C ALA A 163 3.06 -10.30 -15.73
N ASP A 164 2.13 -10.10 -14.80
CA ASP A 164 0.77 -10.66 -14.89
C ASP A 164 -0.02 -10.00 -16.03
N PRO A 165 -0.52 -10.76 -17.02
CA PRO A 165 -1.27 -10.21 -18.15
C PRO A 165 -2.52 -9.42 -17.75
N ALA A 166 -3.22 -9.82 -16.69
CA ALA A 166 -4.41 -9.11 -16.21
C ALA A 166 -4.04 -7.74 -15.62
N LYS A 167 -2.90 -7.65 -14.90
CA LYS A 167 -2.38 -6.40 -14.38
C LYS A 167 -1.93 -5.48 -15.51
N LEU A 168 -1.24 -6.01 -16.53
CA LEU A 168 -0.88 -5.24 -17.75
C LEU A 168 -2.13 -4.71 -18.45
N GLY A 169 -3.15 -5.55 -18.67
CA GLY A 169 -4.40 -5.15 -19.31
C GLY A 169 -5.18 -4.10 -18.53
N TRP A 170 -5.17 -4.20 -17.21
CA TRP A 170 -5.81 -3.20 -16.35
C TRP A 170 -5.20 -1.81 -16.55
N TYR A 171 -3.86 -1.75 -16.63
CA TYR A 171 -3.09 -0.51 -16.75
C TYR A 171 -2.82 -0.05 -18.18
N THR A 172 -3.31 -0.80 -19.20
CA THR A 172 -3.22 -0.36 -20.60
C THR A 172 -4.02 0.92 -20.81
N GLN A 173 -3.34 1.97 -21.25
CA GLN A 173 -3.92 3.27 -21.56
C GLN A 173 -4.59 3.27 -22.94
N SER A 174 -5.29 4.36 -23.29
CA SER A 174 -5.99 4.51 -24.58
C SER A 174 -5.07 4.50 -25.80
N ASP A 175 -3.78 4.79 -25.63
CA ASP A 175 -2.74 4.72 -26.66
C ASP A 175 -2.16 3.29 -26.85
N GLY A 176 -2.65 2.31 -26.09
CA GLY A 176 -2.20 0.91 -26.11
C GLY A 176 -0.98 0.64 -25.24
N ASN A 177 -0.44 1.63 -24.54
CA ASN A 177 0.75 1.50 -23.72
C ASN A 177 0.44 1.22 -22.26
N VAL A 178 1.39 0.59 -21.56
CA VAL A 178 1.42 0.39 -20.11
C VAL A 178 2.55 1.20 -19.51
N TYR A 179 2.25 2.19 -18.68
CA TYR A 179 3.25 3.08 -18.09
C TYR A 179 3.62 2.73 -16.67
N SER A 180 2.80 1.92 -16.00
CA SER A 180 2.96 1.59 -14.59
C SER A 180 2.62 0.13 -14.31
N TYR A 181 3.22 -0.46 -13.29
CA TYR A 181 2.91 -1.80 -12.83
C TYR A 181 2.59 -1.80 -11.34
N PRO A 182 1.48 -2.48 -10.94
CA PRO A 182 0.99 -2.40 -9.56
C PRO A 182 1.73 -3.33 -8.60
N ASN A 183 1.69 -2.94 -7.32
CA ASN A 183 2.06 -3.75 -6.17
C ASN A 183 0.85 -3.89 -5.23
N ALA A 184 0.89 -4.88 -4.32
CA ALA A 184 -0.24 -5.25 -3.47
C ALA A 184 -1.53 -5.44 -4.29
N SER A 185 -1.39 -6.07 -5.46
CA SER A 185 -2.39 -6.26 -6.49
C SER A 185 -2.69 -7.73 -6.64
N SER A 186 -3.98 -8.09 -6.74
CA SER A 186 -4.40 -9.49 -6.90
C SER A 186 -5.31 -9.62 -8.12
N SER A 187 -4.82 -10.34 -9.13
CA SER A 187 -5.60 -10.68 -10.32
C SER A 187 -6.56 -11.84 -10.06
N PRO A 188 -7.52 -12.11 -10.97
CA PRO A 188 -8.33 -13.32 -10.89
C PRO A 188 -7.50 -14.61 -10.85
N ALA A 189 -6.35 -14.65 -11.53
CA ALA A 189 -5.44 -15.79 -11.49
C ALA A 189 -4.77 -15.93 -10.11
N ASP A 190 -4.42 -14.83 -9.46
CA ASP A 190 -3.92 -14.84 -8.09
C ASP A 190 -4.96 -15.39 -7.12
N TYR A 191 -6.24 -15.01 -7.25
CA TYR A 191 -7.33 -15.57 -6.43
C TYR A 191 -7.54 -17.07 -6.67
N GLN A 192 -7.37 -17.56 -7.89
CA GLN A 192 -7.40 -19.00 -8.16
C GLN A 192 -6.22 -19.73 -7.51
N LYS A 193 -5.02 -19.15 -7.56
CA LYS A 193 -3.78 -19.78 -7.08
C LYS A 193 -3.61 -19.67 -5.56
N TYR A 194 -3.91 -18.53 -4.99
CA TYR A 194 -3.59 -18.19 -3.61
C TYR A 194 -4.82 -17.91 -2.73
N GLY A 195 -6.04 -17.95 -3.27
CA GLY A 195 -7.25 -17.49 -2.58
C GLY A 195 -7.48 -18.09 -1.19
N GLN A 196 -7.07 -19.36 -0.99
CA GLN A 196 -7.14 -20.01 0.32
C GLN A 196 -6.16 -19.41 1.36
N LEU A 197 -5.18 -18.65 0.92
CA LEU A 197 -4.17 -18.01 1.76
C LEU A 197 -4.47 -16.52 1.99
N PHE A 198 -5.37 -15.94 1.21
CA PHE A 198 -5.70 -14.53 1.33
C PHE A 198 -6.34 -14.21 2.67
N THR A 199 -5.90 -13.10 3.23
CA THR A 199 -6.43 -12.49 4.44
C THR A 199 -6.90 -11.07 4.13
N SER A 200 -7.86 -10.58 4.90
CA SER A 200 -8.30 -9.19 4.77
C SER A 200 -7.68 -8.31 5.85
N ASN A 201 -7.49 -7.04 5.51
CA ASN A 201 -7.17 -6.01 6.47
C ASN A 201 -8.37 -5.59 7.34
N GLN A 202 -9.58 -5.89 6.88
CA GLN A 202 -10.81 -5.50 7.57
C GLN A 202 -11.06 -6.42 8.75
N THR A 203 -11.03 -5.86 9.95
CA THR A 203 -11.22 -6.64 11.18
C THR A 203 -12.16 -5.96 12.16
N PHE A 204 -12.86 -6.79 12.93
CA PHE A 204 -13.44 -6.38 14.21
C PHE A 204 -12.68 -7.10 15.31
N VAL A 205 -12.00 -6.34 16.14
CA VAL A 205 -11.12 -6.90 17.18
C VAL A 205 -11.53 -6.42 18.55
N VAL A 206 -11.26 -7.27 19.55
CA VAL A 206 -11.48 -6.95 20.95
C VAL A 206 -10.22 -7.21 21.78
N ARG A 207 -10.07 -6.51 22.88
CA ARG A 207 -9.05 -6.78 23.87
C ARG A 207 -9.37 -8.10 24.57
N LYS A 208 -8.54 -9.13 24.39
CA LYS A 208 -8.80 -10.53 24.77
C LYS A 208 -9.13 -10.70 26.25
N ASP A 209 -8.31 -10.16 27.14
CA ASP A 209 -8.49 -10.27 28.60
C ASP A 209 -9.84 -9.68 29.06
N MET A 210 -10.23 -8.53 28.50
CA MET A 210 -11.50 -7.88 28.82
C MET A 210 -12.69 -8.66 28.26
N TYR A 211 -12.61 -9.10 27.00
CA TYR A 211 -13.65 -9.88 26.34
C TYR A 211 -13.92 -11.21 27.06
N GLU A 212 -12.86 -11.91 27.45
CA GLU A 212 -12.97 -13.16 28.22
C GLU A 212 -13.56 -12.91 29.63
N ALA A 213 -13.13 -11.83 30.30
CA ALA A 213 -13.66 -11.46 31.61
C ALA A 213 -15.14 -11.05 31.59
N LEU A 214 -15.66 -10.62 30.43
CA LEU A 214 -17.08 -10.33 30.21
C LEU A 214 -17.87 -11.58 29.81
N GLY A 215 -17.23 -12.74 29.71
CA GLY A 215 -17.90 -14.01 29.35
C GLY A 215 -18.07 -14.20 27.85
N LYS A 216 -17.27 -13.50 27.03
CA LYS A 216 -17.29 -13.57 25.56
C LYS A 216 -18.68 -13.22 24.99
N PRO A 217 -19.17 -11.99 25.23
CA PRO A 217 -20.49 -11.58 24.75
C PRO A 217 -20.60 -11.67 23.24
N ASP A 218 -21.76 -12.03 22.73
CA ASP A 218 -22.05 -11.95 21.29
C ASP A 218 -22.19 -10.48 20.89
N MET A 219 -21.30 -10.02 20.01
CA MET A 219 -21.28 -8.64 19.48
C MET A 219 -21.81 -8.55 18.05
N SER A 220 -22.41 -9.62 17.54
CA SER A 220 -22.95 -9.65 16.17
C SER A 220 -24.35 -9.03 16.07
N THR A 221 -25.03 -8.87 17.19
CA THR A 221 -26.35 -8.22 17.26
C THR A 221 -26.26 -6.81 17.84
N PRO A 222 -27.18 -5.89 17.50
CA PRO A 222 -27.26 -4.55 18.09
C PRO A 222 -27.24 -4.53 19.62
N GLU A 223 -28.08 -5.36 20.23
CA GLU A 223 -28.22 -5.46 21.69
C GLU A 223 -26.98 -6.01 22.36
N GLY A 224 -26.39 -7.07 21.76
CA GLY A 224 -25.16 -7.67 22.26
C GLY A 224 -23.96 -6.73 22.11
N PHE A 225 -23.86 -6.02 20.98
CA PHE A 225 -22.83 -5.02 20.73
C PHE A 225 -22.86 -3.90 21.77
N LEU A 226 -24.00 -3.21 21.93
CA LEU A 226 -24.16 -2.14 22.92
C LEU A 226 -23.98 -2.64 24.36
N GLY A 227 -24.54 -3.81 24.67
CA GLY A 227 -24.39 -4.44 25.98
C GLY A 227 -22.94 -4.74 26.33
N ALA A 228 -22.16 -5.25 25.40
CA ALA A 228 -20.73 -5.53 25.58
C ALA A 228 -19.91 -4.24 25.80
N LEU A 229 -20.16 -3.18 25.03
CA LEU A 229 -19.49 -1.89 25.21
C LEU A 229 -19.80 -1.26 26.56
N LYS A 230 -21.09 -1.28 27.00
CA LYS A 230 -21.53 -0.79 28.33
C LYS A 230 -20.85 -1.58 29.45
N ALA A 231 -20.89 -2.90 29.38
CA ALA A 231 -20.28 -3.78 30.38
C ALA A 231 -18.74 -3.61 30.45
N ALA A 232 -18.09 -3.39 29.32
CA ALA A 232 -16.65 -3.11 29.29
C ALA A 232 -16.33 -1.79 30.01
N LYS A 233 -17.06 -0.72 29.70
CA LYS A 233 -16.88 0.60 30.33
C LYS A 233 -17.15 0.56 31.84
N GLU A 234 -18.17 -0.18 32.28
CA GLU A 234 -18.48 -0.31 33.70
C GLU A 234 -17.44 -1.14 34.46
N LYS A 235 -16.99 -2.25 33.88
CA LYS A 235 -16.05 -3.17 34.54
C LYS A 235 -14.61 -2.70 34.48
N PHE A 236 -14.23 -2.01 33.42
CA PHE A 236 -12.88 -1.53 33.16
C PHE A 236 -12.91 -0.03 32.82
N PRO A 237 -13.25 0.86 33.78
CA PRO A 237 -13.41 2.28 33.50
C PRO A 237 -12.11 2.95 33.00
N GLU A 238 -10.96 2.36 33.34
CA GLU A 238 -9.64 2.85 32.97
C GLU A 238 -8.63 1.73 32.75
N VAL A 239 -7.60 2.01 31.99
CA VAL A 239 -6.41 1.17 31.75
C VAL A 239 -5.18 2.01 32.10
N ASP A 240 -4.39 1.53 33.08
CA ASP A 240 -3.18 2.21 33.56
C ASP A 240 -3.42 3.71 33.89
N GLY A 241 -4.57 4.02 34.51
CA GLY A 241 -4.97 5.37 34.91
C GLY A 241 -5.47 6.27 33.78
N GLN A 242 -5.69 5.71 32.57
CA GLN A 242 -6.29 6.40 31.44
C GLN A 242 -7.68 5.85 31.14
N PRO A 243 -8.67 6.68 30.75
CA PRO A 243 -10.02 6.20 30.44
C PRO A 243 -10.01 5.12 29.36
N LEU A 244 -10.81 4.05 29.57
CA LEU A 244 -11.11 3.06 28.56
C LEU A 244 -11.85 3.71 27.40
N ILE A 245 -11.54 3.27 26.17
CA ILE A 245 -12.24 3.61 24.93
C ILE A 245 -13.06 2.39 24.51
N PRO A 246 -14.40 2.39 24.69
CA PRO A 246 -15.20 1.20 24.41
C PRO A 246 -15.15 0.74 22.97
N ILE A 247 -15.19 1.68 21.99
CA ILE A 247 -15.09 1.38 20.57
C ILE A 247 -14.13 2.34 19.84
N GLY A 248 -13.23 1.80 19.04
CA GLY A 248 -12.33 2.53 18.14
C GLY A 248 -12.72 2.34 16.68
N LEU A 249 -12.56 3.40 15.89
CA LEU A 249 -12.85 3.46 14.46
C LEU A 249 -11.67 4.12 13.73
N HIS A 250 -11.68 4.12 12.40
CA HIS A 250 -10.80 5.00 11.62
C HIS A 250 -11.10 6.48 11.91
N GLU A 251 -10.19 7.33 11.49
CA GLU A 251 -10.36 8.77 11.53
C GLU A 251 -11.51 9.22 10.62
N PHE A 252 -12.23 10.27 11.04
CA PHE A 252 -13.12 10.98 10.15
C PHE A 252 -12.27 11.91 9.27
N THR A 253 -12.36 11.74 7.97
CA THR A 253 -11.64 12.53 6.98
C THR A 253 -12.61 13.34 6.12
N GLU A 254 -12.10 14.17 5.22
CA GLU A 254 -12.92 14.90 4.23
C GLU A 254 -13.62 13.98 3.21
N THR A 255 -13.28 12.69 3.19
CA THR A 255 -13.90 11.68 2.32
C THR A 255 -14.80 10.70 3.05
N GLY A 256 -14.88 10.77 4.40
CA GLY A 256 -15.74 9.90 5.21
C GLY A 256 -14.99 9.14 6.30
N ASN A 257 -15.46 7.93 6.62
CA ASN A 257 -14.91 7.06 7.66
C ASN A 257 -14.90 5.60 7.20
N TYR A 258 -13.73 5.05 6.95
CA TYR A 258 -13.59 3.67 6.43
C TYR A 258 -14.25 2.60 7.30
N SER A 259 -14.20 2.72 8.63
CA SER A 259 -14.84 1.75 9.52
C SER A 259 -16.33 1.70 9.34
N LEU A 260 -16.97 2.87 9.30
CA LEU A 260 -18.44 2.96 9.27
C LEU A 260 -19.01 2.80 7.86
N GLU A 261 -18.20 3.00 6.82
CA GLU A 261 -18.65 2.87 5.43
C GLU A 261 -18.28 1.49 4.89
N GLU A 262 -17.07 1.33 4.43
CA GLU A 262 -16.67 0.10 3.73
C GLU A 262 -16.66 -1.12 4.67
N TYR A 263 -16.02 -1.00 5.85
CA TYR A 263 -15.88 -2.17 6.74
C TYR A 263 -17.22 -2.61 7.30
N LEU A 264 -18.00 -1.69 7.86
CA LEU A 264 -19.32 -2.01 8.40
C LEU A 264 -20.20 -2.65 7.32
N GLN A 265 -20.27 -2.08 6.12
CA GLN A 265 -21.07 -2.63 5.03
C GLN A 265 -20.60 -4.04 4.61
N ASN A 266 -19.29 -4.31 4.65
CA ASN A 266 -18.72 -5.62 4.33
C ASN A 266 -18.96 -6.63 5.46
N PHE A 267 -18.89 -6.22 6.71
CA PHE A 267 -19.27 -7.03 7.87
C PHE A 267 -20.75 -7.41 7.84
N LEU A 268 -21.61 -6.50 7.41
CA LEU A 268 -23.04 -6.73 7.23
C LEU A 268 -23.38 -7.54 5.96
N ALA A 269 -22.37 -7.98 5.20
CA ALA A 269 -22.53 -8.70 3.94
C ALA A 269 -23.45 -7.99 2.93
N ILE A 270 -23.48 -6.65 2.93
CA ILE A 270 -24.28 -5.86 2.00
C ILE A 270 -23.64 -5.96 0.62
N PRO A 271 -24.35 -6.45 -0.41
CA PRO A 271 -23.77 -6.68 -1.71
C PRO A 271 -23.37 -5.38 -2.42
N GLN A 272 -22.27 -5.40 -3.16
CA GLN A 272 -21.85 -4.28 -4.01
C GLN A 272 -22.76 -4.10 -5.24
N GLN A 273 -23.38 -5.18 -5.70
CA GLN A 273 -24.26 -5.19 -6.85
C GLN A 273 -25.44 -6.15 -6.65
N LYS A 274 -26.56 -5.88 -7.32
CA LYS A 274 -27.74 -6.78 -7.39
C LYS A 274 -28.13 -6.94 -8.86
N ASN A 275 -28.13 -8.18 -9.35
CA ASN A 275 -28.50 -8.52 -10.74
C ASN A 275 -27.68 -7.77 -11.81
N GLY A 276 -26.37 -7.60 -11.58
CA GLY A 276 -25.45 -6.93 -12.52
C GLY A 276 -25.52 -5.39 -12.48
N LYS A 277 -26.28 -4.82 -11.56
CA LYS A 277 -26.33 -3.38 -11.32
C LYS A 277 -25.69 -3.03 -9.99
N LEU A 278 -24.90 -1.98 -9.97
CA LEU A 278 -24.35 -1.44 -8.73
C LEU A 278 -25.48 -1.13 -7.75
N TYR A 279 -25.25 -1.46 -6.50
CA TYR A 279 -26.20 -1.27 -5.43
C TYR A 279 -25.79 -0.08 -4.55
N ASP A 280 -26.76 0.81 -4.27
CA ASP A 280 -26.52 1.89 -3.31
C ASP A 280 -26.52 1.35 -1.87
N ARG A 281 -25.33 1.02 -1.39
CA ARG A 281 -25.12 0.45 -0.05
C ARG A 281 -25.41 1.43 1.08
N ARG A 282 -25.31 2.76 0.83
CA ARG A 282 -25.61 3.79 1.84
C ARG A 282 -27.08 3.81 2.22
N SER A 283 -27.95 3.48 1.27
CA SER A 283 -29.40 3.40 1.49
C SER A 283 -29.89 2.03 1.97
N ASP A 284 -29.00 1.07 2.21
CA ASP A 284 -29.40 -0.26 2.67
C ASP A 284 -29.99 -0.18 4.08
N PRO A 285 -31.20 -0.76 4.33
CA PRO A 285 -31.85 -0.69 5.63
C PRO A 285 -31.04 -1.29 6.77
N THR A 286 -30.26 -2.34 6.50
CA THR A 286 -29.40 -2.98 7.50
C THR A 286 -28.24 -2.06 7.88
N TYR A 287 -27.67 -1.36 6.90
CA TYR A 287 -26.64 -0.37 7.16
C TYR A 287 -27.17 0.79 8.01
N LEU A 288 -28.31 1.36 7.65
CA LEU A 288 -28.94 2.46 8.41
C LEU A 288 -29.31 2.02 9.82
N LYS A 289 -29.79 0.78 10.00
CA LYS A 289 -30.04 0.19 11.34
C LYS A 289 -28.76 0.20 12.18
N TRP A 290 -27.64 -0.23 11.64
CA TRP A 290 -26.37 -0.25 12.36
C TRP A 290 -25.77 1.14 12.60
N LEU A 291 -25.93 2.08 11.69
CA LEU A 291 -25.57 3.48 11.98
C LEU A 291 -26.35 4.05 13.16
N LYS A 292 -27.65 3.69 13.33
CA LYS A 292 -28.43 4.06 14.52
C LYS A 292 -27.91 3.39 15.79
N VAL A 293 -27.38 2.16 15.71
CA VAL A 293 -26.68 1.52 16.84
C VAL A 293 -25.45 2.32 17.25
N PHE A 294 -24.65 2.78 16.29
CA PHE A 294 -23.51 3.66 16.58
C PHE A 294 -23.95 5.03 17.12
N ARG A 295 -25.07 5.57 16.66
CA ARG A 295 -25.70 6.77 17.25
C ARG A 295 -26.05 6.55 18.72
N GLU A 296 -26.69 5.43 19.06
CA GLU A 296 -27.00 5.08 20.45
C GLU A 296 -25.71 4.90 21.27
N ALA A 297 -24.69 4.25 20.72
CA ALA A 297 -23.38 4.14 21.38
C ALA A 297 -22.77 5.51 21.67
N ASN A 298 -22.93 6.47 20.76
CA ASN A 298 -22.47 7.86 20.98
C ASN A 298 -23.31 8.56 22.08
N GLU A 299 -24.64 8.44 22.06
CA GLU A 299 -25.54 9.01 23.06
C GLU A 299 -25.22 8.49 24.47
N ASP A 300 -24.90 7.20 24.60
CA ASP A 300 -24.50 6.54 25.85
C ASP A 300 -23.04 6.85 26.27
N GLY A 301 -22.34 7.69 25.49
CA GLY A 301 -20.93 8.03 25.74
C GLY A 301 -19.97 6.86 25.61
N LEU A 302 -20.30 5.87 24.77
CA LEU A 302 -19.45 4.72 24.46
C LEU A 302 -18.50 5.03 23.29
N MET A 303 -18.79 6.09 22.52
CA MET A 303 -17.91 6.69 21.53
C MET A 303 -17.38 8.01 22.08
N PRO A 304 -16.18 8.06 22.63
CA PRO A 304 -15.64 9.31 23.18
C PRO A 304 -15.36 10.32 22.06
N THR A 305 -15.34 11.60 22.44
CA THR A 305 -15.13 12.73 21.52
C THR A 305 -13.84 12.57 20.68
N ASP A 306 -12.84 11.90 21.24
CA ASP A 306 -11.57 11.58 20.57
C ASP A 306 -11.76 10.90 19.19
N VAL A 307 -12.81 10.06 19.03
CA VAL A 307 -13.13 9.40 17.76
C VAL A 307 -13.38 10.40 16.63
N TYR A 308 -13.87 11.60 16.96
CA TYR A 308 -14.19 12.64 15.97
C TYR A 308 -13.07 13.66 15.77
N ILE A 309 -12.07 13.72 16.67
CA ILE A 309 -11.01 14.74 16.67
C ILE A 309 -9.61 14.18 16.50
N ASP A 310 -9.42 12.85 16.63
CA ASP A 310 -8.14 12.20 16.36
C ASP A 310 -7.88 12.23 14.85
N GLU A 311 -7.21 13.27 14.37
CA GLU A 311 -6.87 13.43 12.95
C GLU A 311 -5.56 12.71 12.56
N LYS A 312 -4.83 12.19 13.56
CA LYS A 312 -3.51 11.60 13.32
C LYS A 312 -3.44 10.15 13.79
N ARG A 313 -3.01 9.30 12.88
CA ARG A 313 -2.72 7.90 13.14
C ARG A 313 -1.85 7.68 14.39
N LEU A 314 -0.82 8.51 14.60
CA LEU A 314 0.10 8.39 15.73
C LEU A 314 -0.59 8.47 17.10
N GLU A 315 -1.63 9.30 17.25
CA GLU A 315 -2.40 9.41 18.50
C GLU A 315 -3.20 8.15 18.78
N LYS A 316 -3.73 7.52 17.74
CA LYS A 316 -4.43 6.25 17.82
C LYS A 316 -3.47 5.10 18.14
N ASP A 317 -2.33 5.04 17.46
CA ASP A 317 -1.28 4.03 17.68
C ASP A 317 -0.80 4.06 19.14
N GLU A 318 -0.66 5.26 19.74
CA GLU A 318 -0.34 5.41 21.16
C GLU A 318 -1.43 4.79 22.04
N LYS A 319 -2.71 5.10 21.81
CA LYS A 319 -3.84 4.55 22.57
C LYS A 319 -3.95 3.03 22.41
N ILE A 320 -3.68 2.49 21.22
CA ILE A 320 -3.62 1.04 20.97
C ILE A 320 -2.47 0.42 21.76
N SER A 321 -1.29 1.04 21.74
CA SER A 321 -0.10 0.53 22.45
C SER A 321 -0.27 0.52 23.97
N GLN A 322 -1.11 1.42 24.51
CA GLN A 322 -1.54 1.45 25.90
C GLN A 322 -2.66 0.43 26.20
N GLY A 323 -3.20 -0.24 25.17
CA GLY A 323 -4.29 -1.21 25.31
C GLY A 323 -5.62 -0.58 25.76
N ARG A 324 -5.87 0.68 25.43
CA ARG A 324 -7.03 1.45 25.92
C ARG A 324 -8.34 1.16 25.21
N TYR A 325 -8.30 0.56 24.02
CA TYR A 325 -9.52 0.17 23.31
C TYR A 325 -10.05 -1.18 23.84
N PHE A 326 -11.36 -1.26 24.09
CA PHE A 326 -12.01 -2.56 24.32
C PHE A 326 -12.30 -3.27 23.00
N ALA A 327 -12.91 -2.58 22.03
CA ALA A 327 -13.18 -3.08 20.70
C ALA A 327 -12.73 -2.08 19.62
N MET A 328 -12.43 -2.56 18.43
CA MET A 328 -12.13 -1.71 17.27
C MET A 328 -12.69 -2.34 15.99
N LEU A 329 -13.38 -1.55 15.17
CA LEU A 329 -13.62 -1.87 13.77
C LEU A 329 -12.53 -1.15 12.97
N TYR A 330 -11.43 -1.85 12.68
CA TYR A 330 -10.20 -1.20 12.24
C TYR A 330 -9.34 -2.11 11.35
N GLN A 331 -8.40 -1.50 10.64
CA GLN A 331 -7.54 -2.27 9.74
C GLN A 331 -6.37 -2.91 10.49
N TRP A 332 -6.18 -4.19 10.21
CA TRP A 332 -5.19 -5.03 10.86
C TRP A 332 -3.74 -4.56 10.65
N SER A 333 -3.37 -4.15 9.42
CA SER A 333 -2.00 -3.76 9.10
C SER A 333 -1.47 -2.62 9.98
N ASP A 334 -2.35 -1.72 10.44
CA ASP A 334 -1.94 -0.52 11.17
C ASP A 334 -1.53 -0.80 12.61
N PHE A 335 -2.05 -1.86 13.21
CA PHE A 335 -1.71 -2.20 14.60
C PHE A 335 -1.01 -3.55 14.78
N SER A 336 -0.65 -4.24 13.70
CA SER A 336 -0.05 -5.58 13.76
C SER A 336 1.24 -5.62 14.58
N GLU A 337 2.14 -4.67 14.38
CA GLU A 337 3.41 -4.56 15.12
C GLU A 337 3.17 -4.16 16.58
N ILE A 338 2.21 -3.26 16.82
CA ILE A 338 1.80 -2.87 18.17
C ILE A 338 1.24 -4.07 18.92
N ASN A 339 0.35 -4.84 18.26
CA ASN A 339 -0.25 -6.04 18.85
C ASN A 339 0.80 -7.12 19.15
N GLN A 340 1.81 -7.26 18.29
CA GLN A 340 2.97 -8.14 18.55
C GLN A 340 3.78 -7.67 19.78
N ALA A 341 3.99 -6.38 19.91
CA ALA A 341 4.69 -5.82 21.09
C ALA A 341 3.87 -6.00 22.39
N LEU A 342 2.54 -5.89 22.32
CA LEU A 342 1.66 -6.21 23.44
C LEU A 342 1.74 -7.69 23.81
N TYR A 343 1.74 -8.59 22.81
CA TYR A 343 1.87 -10.04 23.02
C TYR A 343 3.16 -10.41 23.76
N GLN A 344 4.27 -9.78 23.42
CA GLN A 344 5.55 -10.01 24.09
C GLN A 344 5.53 -9.60 25.58
N LYS A 345 4.69 -8.61 25.93
CA LYS A 345 4.54 -8.16 27.32
C LYS A 345 3.58 -9.03 28.11
N ASP A 346 2.40 -9.31 27.54
CA ASP A 346 1.35 -10.13 28.13
C ASP A 346 0.44 -10.74 27.04
N PRO A 347 0.54 -12.06 26.76
CA PRO A 347 -0.25 -12.73 25.73
C PRO A 347 -1.78 -12.68 25.93
N ASN A 348 -2.25 -12.24 27.10
CA ASN A 348 -3.67 -12.06 27.37
C ASN A 348 -4.15 -10.64 27.06
N LYS A 349 -3.26 -9.65 27.08
CA LYS A 349 -3.58 -8.24 26.83
C LYS A 349 -3.37 -7.83 25.37
N VAL A 350 -3.84 -8.66 24.45
CA VAL A 350 -3.72 -8.46 23.00
C VAL A 350 -5.10 -8.26 22.37
N TYR A 351 -5.10 -7.77 21.15
CA TYR A 351 -6.31 -7.71 20.33
C TYR A 351 -6.47 -8.99 19.52
N ILE A 352 -7.66 -9.57 19.55
CA ILE A 352 -8.06 -10.75 18.79
C ILE A 352 -9.28 -10.44 17.92
N ALA A 353 -9.33 -11.01 16.71
CA ALA A 353 -10.49 -10.90 15.85
C ALA A 353 -11.64 -11.78 16.35
N ILE A 354 -12.84 -11.22 16.32
CA ILE A 354 -14.08 -11.94 16.65
C ILE A 354 -15.16 -11.59 15.62
N ASP A 355 -16.27 -12.31 15.65
CA ASP A 355 -17.46 -11.93 14.89
C ASP A 355 -18.03 -10.63 15.46
N GLY A 356 -18.12 -9.62 14.58
CA GLY A 356 -18.59 -8.27 14.89
C GLY A 356 -19.99 -8.02 14.33
N PRO A 357 -20.34 -6.76 14.03
CA PRO A 357 -21.62 -6.38 13.46
C PRO A 357 -22.05 -7.29 12.31
N ALA A 358 -23.26 -7.81 12.35
CA ALA A 358 -23.80 -8.70 11.32
C ALA A 358 -25.21 -8.28 10.91
N ASN A 359 -25.68 -8.76 9.76
CA ASN A 359 -27.07 -8.64 9.36
C ASN A 359 -27.95 -9.63 10.15
N ASP A 360 -29.28 -9.49 10.06
CA ASP A 360 -30.23 -10.31 10.83
C ASP A 360 -30.19 -11.82 10.44
N ALA A 361 -29.63 -12.16 9.27
CA ALA A 361 -29.45 -13.53 8.83
C ALA A 361 -28.12 -14.14 9.32
N HIS A 362 -27.24 -13.35 9.94
CA HIS A 362 -25.87 -13.73 10.29
C HIS A 362 -25.06 -14.29 9.13
N ASP A 363 -25.22 -13.69 7.94
CA ASP A 363 -24.41 -14.05 6.78
C ASP A 363 -22.93 -13.80 7.07
N ALA A 364 -22.08 -14.66 6.52
CA ALA A 364 -20.64 -14.45 6.63
C ALA A 364 -20.22 -13.10 6.02
N PRO A 365 -19.36 -12.31 6.67
CA PRO A 365 -18.90 -11.05 6.12
C PRO A 365 -18.17 -11.24 4.78
N THR A 366 -18.31 -10.26 3.89
CA THR A 366 -17.66 -10.21 2.56
C THR A 366 -16.50 -9.23 2.63
N LEU A 367 -15.41 -9.63 3.28
CA LEU A 367 -14.27 -8.75 3.54
C LEU A 367 -13.48 -8.47 2.25
N ALA A 368 -13.09 -7.21 2.07
CA ALA A 368 -12.30 -6.84 0.91
C ALA A 368 -10.88 -7.44 0.99
N GLY A 369 -10.49 -8.10 -0.09
CA GLY A 369 -9.10 -8.41 -0.39
C GLY A 369 -8.53 -7.42 -1.41
N ASN A 370 -7.25 -7.57 -1.74
CA ASN A 370 -6.63 -6.73 -2.76
C ASN A 370 -7.31 -6.93 -4.11
N GLY A 371 -7.54 -5.86 -4.83
CA GLY A 371 -8.00 -5.90 -6.20
C GLY A 371 -6.84 -5.82 -7.20
N VAL A 372 -7.16 -5.81 -8.49
CA VAL A 372 -6.19 -5.80 -9.58
C VAL A 372 -5.45 -4.46 -9.70
N SER A 373 -6.08 -3.35 -9.33
CA SER A 373 -5.41 -2.04 -9.34
C SER A 373 -4.27 -1.97 -8.34
N GLY A 374 -4.34 -2.78 -7.27
CA GLY A 374 -3.34 -2.76 -6.22
C GLY A 374 -3.34 -1.45 -5.43
N TRP A 375 -2.39 -1.35 -4.50
CA TRP A 375 -2.26 -0.15 -3.69
C TRP A 375 -1.28 0.87 -4.27
N THR A 376 -0.10 0.42 -4.72
CA THR A 376 0.90 1.30 -5.32
C THR A 376 1.20 0.91 -6.76
N VAL A 377 1.74 1.86 -7.52
CA VAL A 377 2.27 1.63 -8.86
C VAL A 377 3.70 2.13 -8.96
N THR A 378 4.49 1.44 -9.79
CA THR A 378 5.86 1.84 -10.11
C THR A 378 5.97 2.23 -11.58
N LEU A 379 6.62 3.37 -11.84
CA LEU A 379 6.85 3.94 -13.17
C LEU A 379 8.35 4.12 -13.41
N ILE A 380 8.77 4.09 -14.69
CA ILE A 380 10.12 4.44 -15.13
C ILE A 380 10.09 5.85 -15.71
N SER A 381 10.89 6.74 -15.15
CA SER A 381 11.03 8.12 -15.63
C SER A 381 11.70 8.18 -17.01
N LYS A 382 11.37 9.21 -17.79
CA LYS A 382 12.13 9.54 -19.03
C LYS A 382 13.59 9.93 -18.76
N ASN A 383 13.91 10.37 -17.54
CA ASN A 383 15.26 10.73 -17.11
C ASN A 383 16.10 9.51 -16.68
N VAL A 384 15.56 8.31 -16.77
CA VAL A 384 16.26 7.09 -16.32
C VAL A 384 17.64 6.98 -16.93
N LYS A 385 18.64 6.71 -16.09
CA LYS A 385 20.07 6.65 -16.48
C LYS A 385 20.34 5.59 -17.54
N ASP A 386 19.69 4.43 -17.43
CA ASP A 386 19.83 3.31 -18.36
C ASP A 386 18.49 2.58 -18.52
N LYS A 387 17.83 2.77 -19.65
CA LYS A 387 16.51 2.19 -19.96
C LYS A 387 16.53 0.65 -19.99
N LYS A 388 17.60 0.07 -20.58
CA LYS A 388 17.78 -1.36 -20.71
C LYS A 388 17.91 -2.02 -19.33
N ARG A 389 18.77 -1.45 -18.48
CA ARG A 389 18.99 -1.95 -17.12
C ARG A 389 17.78 -1.74 -16.23
N ALA A 390 17.02 -0.65 -16.42
CA ALA A 390 15.82 -0.36 -15.65
C ALA A 390 14.71 -1.38 -15.90
N ILE A 391 14.35 -1.65 -17.17
CA ILE A 391 13.31 -2.64 -17.47
C ILE A 391 13.76 -4.06 -17.10
N ALA A 392 15.03 -4.40 -17.31
CA ALA A 392 15.58 -5.69 -16.89
C ALA A 392 15.52 -5.89 -15.37
N PHE A 393 15.72 -4.83 -14.59
CA PHE A 393 15.59 -4.88 -13.14
C PHE A 393 14.14 -5.02 -12.70
N LEU A 394 13.16 -4.36 -13.35
CA LEU A 394 11.75 -4.61 -13.08
C LEU A 394 11.35 -6.04 -13.43
N SER A 395 11.82 -6.61 -14.54
CA SER A 395 11.59 -8.01 -14.89
C SER A 395 12.13 -8.97 -13.81
N TYR A 396 13.30 -8.64 -13.24
CA TYR A 396 13.84 -9.38 -12.10
C TYR A 396 12.93 -9.30 -10.89
N LEU A 397 12.49 -8.10 -10.50
CA LEU A 397 11.62 -7.88 -9.35
C LEU A 397 10.26 -8.57 -9.50
N PHE A 398 9.73 -8.71 -10.72
CA PHE A 398 8.45 -9.39 -10.99
C PHE A 398 8.59 -10.91 -11.12
N SER A 399 9.82 -11.42 -11.32
CA SER A 399 10.07 -12.85 -11.40
C SER A 399 9.95 -13.53 -10.03
N GLU A 400 9.64 -14.84 -10.04
CA GLU A 400 9.66 -15.63 -8.81
C GLU A 400 11.06 -15.64 -8.17
N GLU A 401 12.12 -15.64 -8.99
CA GLU A 401 13.51 -15.59 -8.52
C GLU A 401 13.76 -14.29 -7.74
N GLY A 402 13.40 -13.13 -8.31
CA GLY A 402 13.61 -11.84 -7.67
C GLY A 402 12.72 -11.63 -6.43
N ASN A 403 11.47 -12.05 -6.49
CA ASN A 403 10.58 -12.02 -5.33
C ASN A 403 11.11 -12.88 -4.17
N LYS A 404 11.59 -14.08 -4.48
CA LYS A 404 12.20 -14.97 -3.47
C LYS A 404 13.46 -14.36 -2.86
N ASP A 405 14.31 -13.78 -3.68
CA ASP A 405 15.53 -13.11 -3.21
C ASP A 405 15.21 -11.89 -2.33
N LEU A 406 14.18 -11.09 -2.68
CA LEU A 406 13.73 -9.97 -1.84
C LEU A 406 13.13 -10.42 -0.51
N PHE A 407 12.34 -11.49 -0.53
CA PHE A 407 11.61 -11.94 0.64
C PHE A 407 12.44 -12.84 1.55
N LEU A 408 13.07 -13.89 1.00
CA LEU A 408 13.85 -14.88 1.75
C LEU A 408 15.34 -14.57 1.80
N GLY A 409 15.89 -13.88 0.80
CA GLY A 409 17.30 -13.56 0.68
C GLY A 409 18.15 -14.67 0.03
N GLU A 410 19.34 -14.90 0.55
CA GLU A 410 20.32 -15.84 -0.01
C GLU A 410 20.15 -17.25 0.56
N LYS A 411 20.00 -18.25 -0.32
CA LYS A 411 19.88 -19.67 0.08
C LYS A 411 21.13 -20.16 0.83
N GLY A 412 20.91 -20.88 1.92
CA GLY A 412 21.98 -21.35 2.82
C GLY A 412 22.46 -20.30 3.82
N VAL A 413 22.09 -19.03 3.66
CA VAL A 413 22.43 -17.91 4.55
C VAL A 413 21.23 -17.46 5.37
N THR A 414 20.13 -17.13 4.70
CA THR A 414 18.89 -16.66 5.32
C THR A 414 17.79 -17.70 5.29
N TYR A 415 17.69 -18.49 4.23
CA TYR A 415 16.68 -19.54 4.06
C TYR A 415 17.28 -20.83 3.51
N ASP A 416 16.50 -21.90 3.57
CA ASP A 416 16.79 -23.15 2.86
C ASP A 416 15.49 -23.90 2.55
N THR A 417 15.57 -24.97 1.75
CA THR A 417 14.46 -25.88 1.53
C THR A 417 14.39 -26.88 2.69
N ILE A 418 13.42 -26.68 3.58
CA ILE A 418 13.20 -27.51 4.78
C ILE A 418 11.85 -28.21 4.59
N ASP A 419 11.82 -29.54 4.68
CA ASP A 419 10.63 -30.36 4.45
C ASP A 419 9.92 -30.08 3.09
N GLY A 420 10.75 -29.83 2.06
CA GLY A 420 10.27 -29.55 0.70
C GLY A 420 9.73 -28.14 0.47
N LYS A 421 9.85 -27.23 1.44
CA LYS A 421 9.42 -25.82 1.34
C LYS A 421 10.59 -24.88 1.59
N ASP A 422 10.67 -23.83 0.77
CA ASP A 422 11.62 -22.74 1.01
C ASP A 422 11.11 -21.90 2.18
N GLN A 423 11.90 -21.78 3.23
CA GLN A 423 11.55 -21.04 4.45
C GLN A 423 12.80 -20.54 5.17
N PHE A 424 12.66 -19.51 5.97
CA PHE A 424 13.77 -18.98 6.75
C PHE A 424 14.41 -20.05 7.63
N LEU A 425 15.73 -19.99 7.76
CA LEU A 425 16.46 -20.79 8.73
C LEU A 425 15.97 -20.51 10.16
N PRO A 426 15.94 -21.49 11.08
CA PRO A 426 15.43 -21.30 12.43
C PRO A 426 16.02 -20.09 13.17
N LYS A 427 17.33 -19.84 13.02
CA LYS A 427 18.00 -18.67 13.62
C LYS A 427 17.53 -17.33 13.06
N VAL A 428 17.17 -17.31 11.76
CA VAL A 428 16.69 -16.12 11.07
C VAL A 428 15.24 -15.83 11.48
N MET A 429 14.40 -16.88 11.49
CA MET A 429 13.02 -16.81 11.97
C MET A 429 12.95 -16.38 13.44
N HIS A 430 13.82 -16.92 14.28
CA HIS A 430 13.88 -16.51 15.68
C HIS A 430 14.14 -15.00 15.82
N LEU A 431 15.13 -14.47 15.08
CA LEU A 431 15.44 -13.04 15.12
C LEU A 431 14.28 -12.18 14.59
N LEU A 432 13.63 -12.60 13.49
CA LEU A 432 12.44 -11.93 12.93
C LEU A 432 11.32 -11.80 13.99
N ASN A 433 11.09 -12.83 14.77
CA ASN A 433 10.02 -12.88 15.77
C ASN A 433 10.36 -12.21 17.11
N THR A 434 11.66 -12.01 17.42
CA THR A 434 12.09 -11.48 18.73
C THR A 434 12.70 -10.09 18.66
N ASP A 435 13.33 -9.72 17.55
CA ASP A 435 13.95 -8.41 17.34
C ASP A 435 13.91 -8.02 15.86
N ARG A 436 12.82 -7.40 15.47
CA ARG A 436 12.57 -6.96 14.09
C ARG A 436 13.63 -5.97 13.61
N GLN A 437 14.06 -5.04 14.44
CA GLN A 437 15.06 -4.04 14.06
C GLN A 437 16.42 -4.69 13.78
N ALA A 438 16.85 -5.65 14.61
CA ALA A 438 18.07 -6.40 14.37
C ALA A 438 17.97 -7.29 13.12
N PHE A 439 16.79 -7.88 12.87
CA PHE A 439 16.53 -8.64 11.64
C PHE A 439 16.67 -7.75 10.40
N ASP A 440 15.98 -6.62 10.36
CA ASP A 440 16.01 -5.70 9.23
C ASP A 440 17.42 -5.16 8.96
N SER A 441 18.15 -4.77 10.00
CA SER A 441 19.53 -4.30 9.87
C SER A 441 20.47 -5.35 9.32
N LYS A 442 20.29 -6.62 9.73
CA LYS A 442 21.21 -7.69 9.38
C LYS A 442 20.85 -8.40 8.08
N TYR A 443 19.58 -8.72 7.91
CA TYR A 443 19.11 -9.56 6.81
C TYR A 443 18.39 -8.77 5.73
N GLY A 444 17.55 -7.80 6.08
CA GLY A 444 16.81 -6.97 5.14
C GLY A 444 15.68 -7.68 4.37
N GLY A 445 15.36 -8.92 4.76
CA GLY A 445 14.36 -9.74 4.09
C GLY A 445 12.93 -9.50 4.59
N SER A 446 12.08 -10.51 4.42
CA SER A 446 10.67 -10.42 4.77
C SER A 446 9.99 -9.24 4.06
N TYR A 447 9.26 -8.39 4.76
CA TYR A 447 8.54 -7.26 4.18
C TYR A 447 9.32 -5.95 4.08
N MET A 448 10.65 -5.91 4.34
CA MET A 448 11.42 -4.66 4.26
C MET A 448 11.31 -3.97 2.90
N TYR A 449 11.27 -4.75 1.83
CA TYR A 449 11.18 -4.26 0.45
C TYR A 449 9.83 -4.60 -0.21
N TRP A 450 8.77 -4.74 0.57
CA TRP A 450 7.46 -5.19 0.09
C TRP A 450 6.88 -4.32 -1.06
N MET A 451 7.24 -3.04 -1.15
CA MET A 451 6.83 -2.19 -2.28
C MET A 451 7.48 -2.57 -3.61
N LEU A 452 8.54 -3.38 -3.58
CA LEU A 452 9.27 -3.80 -4.78
C LEU A 452 8.95 -5.24 -5.20
N MET A 453 8.07 -5.94 -4.46
CA MET A 453 7.83 -7.37 -4.66
C MET A 453 6.35 -7.68 -4.86
N ASP A 454 6.06 -8.86 -5.43
CA ASP A 454 4.69 -9.40 -5.50
C ASP A 454 4.31 -10.02 -4.15
N THR A 455 3.41 -9.34 -3.44
CA THR A 455 2.96 -9.79 -2.11
C THR A 455 2.21 -11.12 -2.15
N ASN A 456 1.59 -11.49 -3.27
CA ASN A 456 0.88 -12.77 -3.40
C ASN A 456 1.85 -13.95 -3.50
N MET A 457 2.97 -13.80 -4.22
CA MET A 457 4.01 -14.84 -4.29
C MET A 457 4.59 -15.14 -2.91
N ASN A 458 4.71 -14.13 -2.06
CA ASN A 458 5.26 -14.28 -0.72
C ASN A 458 4.45 -15.23 0.17
N LEU A 459 3.14 -15.36 -0.07
CA LEU A 459 2.27 -16.28 0.68
C LEU A 459 2.76 -17.72 0.62
N ALA A 460 3.43 -18.12 -0.48
CA ALA A 460 4.00 -19.46 -0.61
C ALA A 460 5.17 -19.71 0.37
N TRP A 461 5.83 -18.65 0.82
CA TRP A 461 7.05 -18.72 1.68
C TRP A 461 6.79 -18.28 3.12
N MET A 462 5.57 -17.86 3.46
CA MET A 462 5.21 -17.38 4.80
C MET A 462 5.00 -18.51 5.83
N THR A 463 5.27 -19.76 5.46
CA THR A 463 5.06 -20.91 6.36
C THR A 463 5.80 -20.72 7.70
N GLY A 464 5.06 -20.75 8.80
CA GLY A 464 5.58 -20.57 10.15
C GLY A 464 5.85 -19.12 10.57
N MET A 465 5.59 -18.14 9.68
CA MET A 465 5.67 -16.72 10.03
C MET A 465 4.39 -16.22 10.72
N ASP A 466 3.28 -16.95 10.56
CA ASP A 466 2.02 -16.68 11.26
C ASP A 466 2.15 -17.13 12.73
N ALA A 467 2.80 -16.31 13.54
CA ALA A 467 2.83 -16.47 14.99
C ALA A 467 1.67 -15.70 15.65
N GLU A 468 1.27 -16.13 16.86
CA GLU A 468 0.33 -15.34 17.64
C GLU A 468 0.91 -13.96 18.00
N PRO A 469 0.11 -12.89 18.02
CA PRO A 469 -1.35 -12.86 17.84
C PRO A 469 -1.80 -12.75 16.37
N SER A 470 -0.90 -12.54 15.43
CA SER A 470 -1.20 -12.33 14.00
C SER A 470 -1.92 -13.51 13.38
N LYS A 471 -1.52 -14.73 13.78
CA LYS A 471 -2.14 -15.96 13.28
C LYS A 471 -3.64 -16.02 13.54
N GLN A 472 -4.08 -15.68 14.74
CA GLN A 472 -5.50 -15.70 15.11
C GLN A 472 -6.32 -14.77 14.21
N ILE A 473 -5.82 -13.55 13.94
CA ILE A 473 -6.51 -12.57 13.11
C ILE A 473 -6.54 -13.02 11.64
N ALA A 474 -5.40 -13.49 11.12
CA ALA A 474 -5.31 -14.02 9.76
C ALA A 474 -6.28 -15.20 9.56
N ASP A 475 -6.28 -16.17 10.48
CA ASP A 475 -7.17 -17.33 10.41
C ASP A 475 -8.64 -16.94 10.46
N TRP A 476 -9.00 -15.91 11.24
CA TRP A 476 -10.37 -15.41 11.30
C TRP A 476 -10.82 -14.80 9.96
N THR A 477 -9.94 -14.10 9.22
CA THR A 477 -10.29 -13.46 7.93
C THR A 477 -10.27 -14.44 6.76
N ARG A 478 -9.56 -15.60 6.86
CA ARG A 478 -9.50 -16.60 5.79
C ARG A 478 -10.88 -17.14 5.44
N GLY A 479 -11.13 -17.32 4.14
CA GLY A 479 -12.42 -17.79 3.63
C GLY A 479 -13.54 -16.76 3.64
N LYS A 480 -13.30 -15.56 4.21
CA LYS A 480 -14.21 -14.41 4.18
C LYS A 480 -13.74 -13.33 3.22
N THR A 481 -12.50 -13.45 2.71
CA THR A 481 -11.84 -12.46 1.83
C THR A 481 -12.23 -12.70 0.38
N ILE A 482 -12.74 -11.67 -0.28
CA ILE A 482 -13.18 -11.71 -1.69
C ILE A 482 -12.47 -10.66 -2.53
N SER A 483 -12.39 -10.89 -3.86
CA SER A 483 -11.90 -9.90 -4.80
C SER A 483 -12.86 -8.73 -4.92
N MET A 484 -12.32 -7.52 -4.93
CA MET A 484 -13.08 -6.29 -5.18
C MET A 484 -12.74 -5.67 -6.55
N SER A 485 -11.96 -6.36 -7.40
CA SER A 485 -11.42 -5.81 -8.66
C SER A 485 -12.48 -5.21 -9.58
N GLU A 486 -13.67 -5.79 -9.65
CA GLU A 486 -14.74 -5.27 -10.50
C GLU A 486 -15.37 -3.96 -9.99
N PHE A 487 -15.15 -3.65 -8.70
CA PHE A 487 -15.68 -2.45 -8.03
C PHE A 487 -14.64 -1.34 -7.83
N GLU A 488 -13.45 -1.48 -8.41
CA GLU A 488 -12.39 -0.48 -8.28
C GLU A 488 -12.55 0.64 -9.32
N ASN A 489 -12.14 1.87 -8.93
CA ASN A 489 -12.09 3.04 -9.81
C ASN A 489 -13.40 3.30 -10.56
N LEU A 490 -14.53 3.24 -9.85
CA LEU A 490 -15.86 3.44 -10.44
C LEU A 490 -16.22 4.92 -10.63
N ASP A 491 -15.63 5.80 -9.85
CA ASP A 491 -16.00 7.22 -9.86
C ASP A 491 -15.64 7.91 -11.19
N PRO A 492 -16.44 8.87 -11.62
CA PRO A 492 -16.13 9.67 -12.80
C PRO A 492 -14.81 10.43 -12.65
N ASP A 493 -14.15 10.71 -13.79
CA ASP A 493 -12.93 11.51 -13.84
C ASP A 493 -13.15 12.85 -13.11
N PRO A 494 -12.32 13.22 -12.12
CA PRO A 494 -12.50 14.40 -11.27
C PRO A 494 -12.47 15.72 -12.03
N THR A 495 -12.02 15.73 -13.29
CA THR A 495 -12.01 16.93 -14.15
C THR A 495 -13.33 17.14 -14.90
N THR A 496 -14.22 16.16 -14.91
CA THR A 496 -15.55 16.23 -15.54
C THR A 496 -16.58 16.89 -14.61
N LYS A 497 -17.73 17.26 -15.17
CA LYS A 497 -18.84 17.79 -14.36
C LYS A 497 -19.34 16.77 -13.35
N GLU A 498 -19.45 15.53 -13.78
CA GLU A 498 -19.85 14.38 -12.96
C GLU A 498 -18.86 14.13 -11.84
N GLY A 499 -17.55 14.15 -12.13
CA GLY A 499 -16.51 13.96 -11.12
C GLY A 499 -16.44 15.11 -10.11
N ILE A 500 -16.62 16.35 -10.55
CA ILE A 500 -16.71 17.51 -9.66
C ILE A 500 -17.94 17.39 -8.74
N ALA A 501 -19.09 16.98 -9.28
CA ALA A 501 -20.31 16.76 -8.51
C ALA A 501 -20.13 15.61 -7.51
N GLU A 502 -19.57 14.47 -7.93
CA GLU A 502 -19.30 13.34 -7.03
C GLU A 502 -18.33 13.73 -5.89
N GLY A 503 -17.29 14.51 -6.19
CA GLY A 503 -16.41 15.03 -5.13
C GLY A 503 -17.12 15.95 -4.12
N LYS A 504 -18.18 16.65 -4.52
CA LYS A 504 -19.03 17.41 -3.58
C LYS A 504 -19.92 16.48 -2.76
N ASN A 505 -20.49 15.45 -3.38
CA ASN A 505 -21.33 14.44 -2.71
C ASN A 505 -20.56 13.69 -1.65
N THR A 506 -19.31 13.32 -1.95
CA THR A 506 -18.39 12.69 -1.01
C THR A 506 -18.12 13.57 0.21
N ARG A 507 -17.80 14.85 -0.01
CA ARG A 507 -17.62 15.81 1.10
C ARG A 507 -18.90 16.03 1.91
N LEU A 508 -20.04 16.15 1.22
CA LEU A 508 -21.33 16.29 1.90
C LEU A 508 -21.65 15.07 2.77
N TRP A 509 -21.31 13.86 2.29
CA TRP A 509 -21.45 12.65 3.10
C TRP A 509 -20.50 12.67 4.31
N ALA A 510 -19.23 13.02 4.11
CA ALA A 510 -18.25 13.12 5.17
C ALA A 510 -18.67 14.10 6.29
N GLU A 511 -19.38 15.19 5.93
CA GLU A 511 -19.97 16.12 6.88
C GLU A 511 -21.27 15.61 7.53
N THR A 512 -22.02 14.77 6.81
CA THR A 512 -23.32 14.26 7.26
C THR A 512 -23.16 13.10 8.22
N LEU A 513 -22.25 12.18 7.96
CA LEU A 513 -22.05 10.97 8.77
C LEU A 513 -21.82 11.29 10.27
N PRO A 514 -20.93 12.19 10.66
CA PRO A 514 -20.81 12.59 12.09
C PRO A 514 -22.10 13.19 12.65
N LYS A 515 -22.85 13.97 11.86
CA LYS A 515 -24.13 14.57 12.31
C LYS A 515 -25.18 13.48 12.57
N LEU A 516 -25.22 12.44 11.73
CA LEU A 516 -26.08 11.27 11.95
C LEU A 516 -25.77 10.59 13.27
N LEU A 517 -24.50 10.36 13.58
CA LEU A 517 -24.06 9.72 14.82
C LEU A 517 -24.27 10.59 16.08
N MET A 518 -24.29 11.91 15.92
CA MET A 518 -24.54 12.86 17.01
C MET A 518 -25.99 13.30 17.12
N SER A 519 -26.90 12.79 16.27
CA SER A 519 -28.32 13.13 16.33
C SER A 519 -28.97 12.62 17.64
N LYS A 520 -29.94 13.35 18.15
CA LYS A 520 -30.56 13.14 19.47
C LYS A 520 -31.67 12.08 19.46
N SER A 521 -32.06 11.62 18.27
CA SER A 521 -33.12 10.63 18.11
C SER A 521 -33.04 9.98 16.73
N ASP A 522 -33.68 8.82 16.58
CA ASP A 522 -33.85 8.16 15.28
C ASP A 522 -34.64 9.03 14.29
N ALA A 523 -35.59 9.84 14.77
CA ALA A 523 -36.33 10.75 13.91
C ALA A 523 -35.44 11.87 13.35
N GLU A 524 -34.53 12.43 14.15
CA GLU A 524 -33.55 13.41 13.67
C GLU A 524 -32.53 12.78 12.72
N PHE A 525 -32.07 11.55 13.03
CA PHE A 525 -31.23 10.77 12.14
C PHE A 525 -31.89 10.59 10.76
N ASP A 526 -33.14 10.11 10.75
CA ASP A 526 -33.88 9.87 9.51
C ASP A 526 -34.12 11.17 8.72
N GLN A 527 -34.36 12.28 9.40
CA GLN A 527 -34.47 13.59 8.76
C GLN A 527 -33.16 14.02 8.10
N LEU A 528 -32.04 13.96 8.83
CA LEU A 528 -30.71 14.34 8.30
C LEU A 528 -30.30 13.47 7.11
N PHE A 529 -30.57 12.16 7.18
CA PHE A 529 -30.30 11.25 6.07
C PHE A 529 -31.18 11.57 4.86
N ALA A 530 -32.46 11.82 5.06
CA ALA A 530 -33.38 12.21 4.00
C ALA A 530 -32.96 13.54 3.34
N GLU A 531 -32.50 14.52 4.12
CA GLU A 531 -31.96 15.79 3.61
C GLU A 531 -30.72 15.57 2.73
N PHE A 532 -29.79 14.71 3.17
CA PHE A 532 -28.63 14.31 2.38
C PHE A 532 -29.06 13.68 1.06
N MET A 533 -29.89 12.63 1.10
CA MET A 533 -30.37 11.93 -0.10
C MET A 533 -31.11 12.86 -1.06
N ASN A 534 -31.98 13.73 -0.52
CA ASN A 534 -32.69 14.70 -1.33
C ASN A 534 -31.77 15.74 -1.99
N THR A 535 -30.65 16.09 -1.35
CA THR A 535 -29.66 17.00 -1.91
C THR A 535 -28.95 16.37 -3.09
N ILE A 536 -28.37 15.17 -2.92
CA ILE A 536 -27.60 14.51 -3.98
C ILE A 536 -28.48 14.06 -5.15
N THR A 537 -29.69 13.53 -4.90
CA THR A 537 -30.57 13.02 -5.96
C THR A 537 -31.22 14.13 -6.80
N LYS A 538 -31.22 15.38 -6.34
CA LYS A 538 -31.70 16.54 -7.10
C LYS A 538 -30.60 17.25 -7.89
N GLU A 539 -29.35 16.86 -7.73
CA GLU A 539 -28.29 17.42 -8.55
C GLU A 539 -28.48 17.05 -10.02
N PRO A 540 -28.23 17.99 -10.95
CA PRO A 540 -28.39 17.74 -12.39
C PRO A 540 -27.52 16.59 -12.90
N GLU A 541 -26.36 16.36 -12.27
CA GLU A 541 -25.36 15.36 -12.63
C GLU A 541 -25.63 13.97 -12.03
N TYR A 542 -26.59 13.81 -11.10
CA TYR A 542 -26.80 12.58 -10.34
C TYR A 542 -26.98 11.35 -11.23
N GLU A 543 -27.90 11.40 -12.19
CA GLU A 543 -28.15 10.28 -13.11
C GLU A 543 -26.91 9.96 -13.99
N ALA A 544 -26.16 11.00 -14.37
CA ALA A 544 -24.93 10.84 -15.14
C ALA A 544 -23.80 10.19 -14.30
N ILE A 545 -23.71 10.53 -13.02
CA ILE A 545 -22.79 9.88 -12.07
C ILE A 545 -23.13 8.40 -11.94
N VAL A 546 -24.39 8.06 -11.68
CA VAL A 546 -24.87 6.67 -11.56
C VAL A 546 -24.57 5.88 -12.84
N ALA A 547 -24.86 6.46 -14.01
CA ALA A 547 -24.58 5.82 -15.30
C ALA A 547 -23.08 5.65 -15.56
N SER A 548 -22.26 6.63 -15.20
CA SER A 548 -20.79 6.56 -15.33
C SER A 548 -20.20 5.45 -14.47
N ARG A 549 -20.62 5.35 -13.21
CA ARG A 549 -20.19 4.29 -12.29
C ARG A 549 -20.61 2.91 -12.78
N GLN A 550 -21.84 2.75 -13.26
CA GLN A 550 -22.31 1.51 -13.85
C GLN A 550 -21.49 1.11 -15.08
N ALA A 551 -21.21 2.05 -15.98
CA ALA A 551 -20.38 1.80 -17.15
C ALA A 551 -18.93 1.45 -16.78
N ALA A 552 -18.37 2.04 -15.71
CA ALA A 552 -17.06 1.68 -15.19
C ALA A 552 -17.05 0.25 -14.64
N TYR A 553 -18.03 -0.13 -13.85
CA TYR A 553 -18.22 -1.51 -13.38
C TYR A 553 -18.28 -2.51 -14.55
N GLU A 554 -19.11 -2.24 -15.55
CA GLU A 554 -19.24 -3.10 -16.73
C GLU A 554 -17.92 -3.23 -17.51
N ARG A 555 -17.18 -2.13 -17.66
CA ARG A 555 -15.83 -2.16 -18.25
C ARG A 555 -14.87 -3.00 -17.43
N ASN A 556 -14.88 -2.87 -16.11
CA ASN A 556 -14.02 -3.66 -15.23
C ASN A 556 -14.33 -5.16 -15.35
N VAL A 557 -15.62 -5.53 -15.29
CA VAL A 557 -16.06 -6.92 -15.51
C VAL A 557 -15.58 -7.47 -16.86
N GLN A 558 -15.59 -6.66 -17.93
CA GLN A 558 -15.09 -7.07 -19.24
C GLN A 558 -13.56 -7.19 -19.24
N LYS A 559 -12.82 -6.23 -18.69
CA LYS A 559 -11.35 -6.30 -18.58
C LYS A 559 -10.89 -7.56 -17.84
N LEU A 560 -11.57 -7.91 -16.75
CA LEU A 560 -11.22 -9.08 -15.94
C LEU A 560 -11.56 -10.42 -16.60
N LYS A 561 -12.53 -10.43 -17.54
CA LYS A 561 -12.91 -11.63 -18.32
C LYS A 561 -12.06 -11.83 -19.57
N SER A 562 -11.49 -10.76 -20.11
CA SER A 562 -10.65 -10.80 -21.30
C SER A 562 -9.21 -11.02 -20.88
N PRO A 563 -8.64 -12.23 -21.01
CA PRO A 563 -7.20 -12.33 -20.99
C PRO A 563 -6.69 -11.43 -22.13
N LEU A 564 -5.73 -10.58 -21.84
CA LEU A 564 -4.99 -9.90 -22.90
C LEU A 564 -4.52 -10.96 -23.88
N ASN A 565 -4.95 -10.80 -25.09
CA ASN A 565 -4.71 -11.64 -26.25
C ASN A 565 -3.41 -12.41 -26.15
N GLN A 566 -3.63 -13.71 -26.18
CA GLN A 566 -2.64 -14.74 -26.40
C GLN A 566 -1.72 -14.43 -27.58
#